data_4a59e75adfcbc81e64648b2368d76200
#
_entry.id   4a59e75adfcbc81e64648b2368d76200
#
_cell.length_a   1.000
_cell.length_b   1.000
_cell.length_c   1.000
_cell.angle_alpha   90.00
_cell.angle_beta   90.00
_cell.angle_gamma   90.00
#
_symmetry.space_group_name_H-M   'P 1'
#
loop_
_entity.id
_entity.type
_entity.pdbx_description
1 polymer ?
#
loop_
_entity_poly.entity_id
_entity_poly.type
_entity_poly.pdbx_seq_one_letter_code
_entity_poly.pdbx_strand_id
1 'polypeptide(L)'
;MNQMHSVLLKDLVDEFSLEVVHKATDFDKIQLLVEDVSRPGLQLAGYFYHFEPMRLQVMGNMEASFIEKLSEAERAISFDRLFSYKFPAFLIARGIQVDPLMVEMAQKHNVTVLRSKEATSTIVSAIITYLKSALAPRITRHAVLMEIYGEGLLLMGESGMGKSETAIELLKRGHRMIADDAVEIRRIAGDTLVGTSPEMVRNYVELRGIGIINVAKLYGMGAVKAENEINLIVNVVPWEKHASYDRLGLEDQYTELLGVKIPTYTIPISPGRNLAVILEVAAMNNRQRKMGYNPAKEFTEQMNAFYMQGTNKG
;
A
#
# COMPACT_ATOMS: atom_id res chain seq x y z
N MET A 1 -12.73 12.47 5.02
CA MET A 1 -11.77 13.37 4.36
C MET A 1 -10.54 12.55 4.02
N ASN A 2 -10.26 12.33 2.74
CA ASN A 2 -8.99 11.70 2.33
C ASN A 2 -7.86 12.69 2.66
N GLN A 3 -7.04 12.37 3.64
CA GLN A 3 -5.79 13.10 3.84
C GLN A 3 -4.93 12.89 2.60
N MET A 4 -4.61 13.97 1.90
CA MET A 4 -3.64 13.96 0.81
C MET A 4 -2.27 13.70 1.46
N HIS A 5 -1.69 12.53 1.22
CA HIS A 5 -0.37 12.20 1.72
C HIS A 5 0.68 12.90 0.86
N SER A 6 1.74 13.37 1.48
CA SER A 6 2.88 13.98 0.83
C SER A 6 4.17 13.32 1.27
N VAL A 7 5.18 13.35 0.42
CA VAL A 7 6.53 12.88 0.70
C VAL A 7 7.46 14.09 0.70
N LEU A 8 8.27 14.26 1.72
CA LEU A 8 9.28 15.31 1.70
C LEU A 8 10.38 14.97 0.70
N LEU A 9 10.84 15.97 -0.05
CA LEU A 9 11.92 15.80 -1.02
C LEU A 9 13.20 15.23 -0.36
N LYS A 10 13.48 15.63 0.87
CA LYS A 10 14.62 15.11 1.63
C LYS A 10 14.52 13.60 1.87
N ASP A 11 13.30 13.07 2.17
CA ASP A 11 13.11 11.65 2.41
C ASP A 11 13.37 10.84 1.13
N LEU A 12 12.99 11.39 -0.04
CA LEU A 12 13.33 10.80 -1.34
C LEU A 12 14.85 10.82 -1.58
N VAL A 13 15.53 11.92 -1.24
CA VAL A 13 17.00 12.06 -1.40
C VAL A 13 17.73 11.04 -0.55
N ASP A 14 17.29 10.84 0.70
CA ASP A 14 17.87 9.88 1.64
C ASP A 14 17.62 8.44 1.18
N GLU A 15 16.39 8.10 0.77
CA GLU A 15 16.00 6.76 0.31
C GLU A 15 16.83 6.30 -0.89
N PHE A 16 17.04 7.18 -1.87
CA PHE A 16 17.79 6.86 -3.09
C PHE A 16 19.26 7.30 -3.06
N SER A 17 19.75 7.78 -1.92
CA SER A 17 21.12 8.29 -1.76
C SER A 17 21.53 9.25 -2.89
N LEU A 18 20.62 10.20 -3.22
CA LEU A 18 20.84 11.16 -4.29
C LEU A 18 21.86 12.23 -3.88
N GLU A 19 22.73 12.59 -4.79
CA GLU A 19 23.65 13.71 -4.59
C GLU A 19 22.90 15.04 -4.76
N VAL A 20 22.99 15.93 -3.78
CA VAL A 20 22.43 17.28 -3.86
C VAL A 20 23.48 18.22 -4.48
N VAL A 21 23.29 18.59 -5.74
CA VAL A 21 24.18 19.50 -6.49
C VAL A 21 23.89 20.95 -6.13
N HIS A 22 22.60 21.30 -6.06
CA HIS A 22 22.12 22.59 -5.60
C HIS A 22 20.92 22.42 -4.70
N LYS A 23 20.94 23.09 -3.55
CA LYS A 23 19.88 23.03 -2.54
C LYS A 23 19.04 24.31 -2.56
N ALA A 24 17.75 24.23 -2.88
CA ALA A 24 16.82 25.35 -2.72
C ALA A 24 16.69 25.77 -1.26
N THR A 25 16.32 27.00 -0.99
CA THR A 25 16.21 27.57 0.37
C THR A 25 15.15 26.91 1.22
N ASP A 26 14.12 26.36 0.59
CA ASP A 26 12.97 25.66 1.20
C ASP A 26 13.05 24.13 1.05
N PHE A 27 14.20 23.57 0.71
CA PHE A 27 14.44 22.14 0.47
C PHE A 27 13.79 21.21 1.50
N ASP A 28 13.95 21.53 2.79
CA ASP A 28 13.44 20.68 3.87
C ASP A 28 11.90 20.72 4.00
N LYS A 29 11.23 21.60 3.25
CA LYS A 29 9.77 21.78 3.23
C LYS A 29 9.12 21.37 1.91
N ILE A 30 9.93 21.11 0.87
CA ILE A 30 9.40 20.71 -0.44
C ILE A 30 8.68 19.37 -0.31
N GLN A 31 7.43 19.33 -0.76
CA GLN A 31 6.59 18.15 -0.74
C GLN A 31 6.33 17.63 -2.17
N LEU A 32 6.46 16.35 -2.35
CA LEU A 32 6.05 15.62 -3.53
C LEU A 32 4.60 15.16 -3.30
N LEU A 33 3.71 15.56 -4.20
CA LEU A 33 2.27 15.30 -4.12
C LEU A 33 1.76 14.41 -5.25
N VAL A 34 2.62 14.11 -6.22
CA VAL A 34 2.29 13.36 -7.44
C VAL A 34 3.25 12.18 -7.56
N GLU A 35 2.71 11.03 -7.88
CA GLU A 35 3.45 9.78 -7.99
C GLU A 35 4.28 9.66 -9.27
N ASP A 36 3.93 10.43 -10.31
CA ASP A 36 4.59 10.41 -11.60
C ASP A 36 5.81 11.34 -11.66
N VAL A 37 6.72 11.02 -12.55
CA VAL A 37 7.87 11.86 -12.93
C VAL A 37 7.73 12.31 -14.38
N SER A 38 8.39 13.42 -14.75
CA SER A 38 8.41 13.93 -16.11
C SER A 38 9.84 13.94 -16.68
N ARG A 39 9.93 13.75 -17.99
CA ARG A 39 11.17 13.94 -18.73
C ARG A 39 11.05 15.21 -19.59
N PRO A 40 11.81 16.29 -19.28
CA PRO A 40 11.56 17.62 -19.82
C PRO A 40 12.20 17.83 -21.22
N GLY A 41 12.30 16.81 -22.06
CA GLY A 41 12.92 16.92 -23.38
C GLY A 41 12.25 17.95 -24.31
N LEU A 42 10.92 17.96 -24.37
CA LEU A 42 10.17 18.95 -25.15
C LEU A 42 10.24 20.35 -24.53
N GLN A 43 10.25 20.43 -23.19
CA GLN A 43 10.33 21.68 -22.45
C GLN A 43 11.70 22.37 -22.67
N LEU A 44 12.77 21.59 -22.71
CA LEU A 44 14.10 22.08 -23.06
C LEU A 44 14.15 22.62 -24.49
N ALA A 45 13.35 22.06 -25.41
CA ALA A 45 13.19 22.59 -26.77
C ALA A 45 12.18 23.74 -26.87
N GLY A 46 11.62 24.22 -25.75
CA GLY A 46 10.72 25.37 -25.70
C GLY A 46 9.23 25.06 -25.82
N TYR A 47 8.82 23.79 -25.80
CA TYR A 47 7.41 23.38 -25.89
C TYR A 47 6.84 23.03 -24.53
N PHE A 48 5.87 23.82 -24.02
CA PHE A 48 5.31 23.70 -22.67
C PHE A 48 3.81 23.36 -22.62
N TYR A 49 3.21 23.04 -23.76
CA TYR A 49 1.80 22.65 -23.76
C TYR A 49 1.62 21.32 -23.00
N HIS A 50 0.68 21.30 -22.06
CA HIS A 50 0.49 20.19 -21.10
C HIS A 50 1.71 19.87 -20.20
N PHE A 51 2.58 20.86 -19.93
CA PHE A 51 3.64 20.65 -18.94
C PHE A 51 3.06 20.60 -17.53
N GLU A 52 3.48 19.59 -16.76
CA GLU A 52 3.02 19.37 -15.38
C GLU A 52 4.17 19.66 -14.40
N PRO A 53 4.27 20.89 -13.89
CA PRO A 53 5.37 21.29 -13.04
C PRO A 53 5.35 20.66 -11.65
N MET A 54 4.22 20.09 -11.21
CA MET A 54 4.15 19.38 -9.92
C MET A 54 4.92 18.07 -9.88
N ARG A 55 5.35 17.55 -11.04
CA ARG A 55 6.13 16.32 -11.15
C ARG A 55 7.62 16.58 -10.95
N LEU A 56 8.32 15.61 -10.36
CA LEU A 56 9.78 15.58 -10.38
C LEU A 56 10.27 15.50 -11.83
N GLN A 57 11.20 16.40 -12.22
CA GLN A 57 11.76 16.43 -13.56
C GLN A 57 13.02 15.58 -13.61
N VAL A 58 13.13 14.64 -14.57
CA VAL A 58 14.27 13.72 -14.67
C VAL A 58 14.94 13.80 -16.04
N MET A 59 16.22 14.16 -16.07
CA MET A 59 17.03 14.24 -17.27
C MET A 59 17.92 13.00 -17.42
N GLY A 60 18.02 12.50 -18.64
CA GLY A 60 18.95 11.43 -19.04
C GLY A 60 19.75 11.80 -20.29
N ASN A 61 20.33 10.78 -20.95
CA ASN A 61 21.21 10.99 -22.11
C ASN A 61 20.53 11.73 -23.27
N MET A 62 19.23 11.51 -23.50
CA MET A 62 18.53 12.17 -24.62
C MET A 62 18.50 13.69 -24.43
N GLU A 63 18.09 14.12 -23.24
CA GLU A 63 18.03 15.53 -22.89
C GLU A 63 19.44 16.15 -22.85
N ALA A 64 20.42 15.44 -22.27
CA ALA A 64 21.80 15.88 -22.22
C ALA A 64 22.39 16.09 -23.64
N SER A 65 22.21 15.12 -24.52
CA SER A 65 22.71 15.22 -25.91
C SER A 65 22.01 16.30 -26.74
N PHE A 66 20.77 16.64 -26.41
CA PHE A 66 20.09 17.79 -26.99
C PHE A 66 20.73 19.11 -26.53
N ILE A 67 20.93 19.25 -25.21
CA ILE A 67 21.54 20.46 -24.62
C ILE A 67 22.94 20.68 -25.11
N GLU A 68 23.76 19.65 -25.28
CA GLU A 68 25.13 19.74 -25.82
C GLU A 68 25.19 20.35 -27.22
N LYS A 69 24.11 20.27 -28.02
CA LYS A 69 24.03 20.86 -29.36
C LYS A 69 23.62 22.34 -29.36
N LEU A 70 23.14 22.85 -28.23
CA LEU A 70 22.74 24.24 -28.10
C LEU A 70 23.98 25.13 -27.81
N SER A 71 23.97 26.35 -28.33
CA SER A 71 24.91 27.39 -27.91
C SER A 71 24.72 27.73 -26.42
N GLU A 72 25.70 28.36 -25.81
CA GLU A 72 25.64 28.80 -24.42
C GLU A 72 24.42 29.68 -24.14
N ALA A 73 24.12 30.63 -25.04
CA ALA A 73 22.97 31.51 -24.94
C ALA A 73 21.64 30.76 -25.03
N GLU A 74 21.54 29.79 -25.94
CA GLU A 74 20.34 28.96 -26.08
C GLU A 74 20.12 28.07 -24.85
N ARG A 75 21.19 27.49 -24.27
CA ARG A 75 21.13 26.72 -23.02
C ARG A 75 20.63 27.57 -21.86
N ALA A 76 21.18 28.78 -21.70
CA ALA A 76 20.76 29.71 -20.66
C ALA A 76 19.26 30.04 -20.77
N ILE A 77 18.78 30.35 -21.98
CA ILE A 77 17.33 30.61 -22.23
C ILE A 77 16.48 29.39 -21.94
N SER A 78 16.91 28.22 -22.38
CA SER A 78 16.19 26.95 -22.17
C SER A 78 16.05 26.62 -20.68
N PHE A 79 17.13 26.69 -19.93
CA PHE A 79 17.12 26.44 -18.49
C PHE A 79 16.33 27.52 -17.73
N ASP A 80 16.53 28.79 -18.04
CA ASP A 80 15.79 29.89 -17.39
C ASP A 80 14.29 29.71 -17.55
N ARG A 81 13.84 29.40 -18.75
CA ARG A 81 12.42 29.17 -19.05
C ARG A 81 11.89 27.93 -18.33
N LEU A 82 12.62 26.81 -18.32
CA LEU A 82 12.20 25.58 -17.66
C LEU A 82 12.10 25.78 -16.14
N PHE A 83 13.13 26.33 -15.50
CA PHE A 83 13.20 26.49 -14.05
C PHE A 83 12.21 27.55 -13.53
N SER A 84 11.74 28.49 -14.37
CA SER A 84 10.71 29.46 -14.00
C SER A 84 9.38 28.83 -13.58
N TYR A 85 9.12 27.58 -13.95
CA TYR A 85 7.91 26.83 -13.56
C TYR A 85 7.96 26.25 -12.14
N LYS A 86 9.08 26.34 -11.43
CA LYS A 86 9.22 25.97 -10.00
C LYS A 86 8.70 24.58 -9.66
N PHE A 87 9.20 23.57 -10.31
CA PHE A 87 8.92 22.17 -9.98
C PHE A 87 9.70 21.72 -8.71
N PRO A 88 9.33 20.60 -8.06
CA PRO A 88 9.91 20.15 -6.79
C PRO A 88 11.44 19.97 -6.83
N ALA A 89 11.96 19.31 -7.86
CA ALA A 89 13.39 19.17 -8.09
C ALA A 89 13.69 18.73 -9.53
N PHE A 90 14.95 18.94 -9.94
CA PHE A 90 15.51 18.48 -11.20
C PHE A 90 16.55 17.39 -10.93
N LEU A 91 16.28 16.16 -11.37
CA LEU A 91 17.16 15.00 -11.17
C LEU A 91 17.91 14.67 -12.44
N ILE A 92 19.23 14.64 -12.37
CA ILE A 92 20.14 14.26 -13.45
C ILE A 92 20.57 12.81 -13.21
N ALA A 93 20.18 11.92 -14.12
CA ALA A 93 20.51 10.50 -14.03
C ALA A 93 21.88 10.18 -14.68
N ARG A 94 22.36 8.92 -14.52
CA ARG A 94 23.57 8.36 -15.15
C ARG A 94 24.89 9.02 -14.76
N GLY A 95 24.92 9.79 -13.67
CA GLY A 95 26.11 10.53 -13.28
C GLY A 95 26.55 11.58 -14.29
N ILE A 96 25.66 12.03 -15.19
CA ILE A 96 25.94 13.05 -16.19
C ILE A 96 26.50 14.31 -15.52
N GLN A 97 27.52 14.93 -16.12
CA GLN A 97 28.07 16.15 -15.61
C GLN A 97 27.04 17.29 -15.66
N VAL A 98 26.91 18.02 -14.57
CA VAL A 98 25.96 19.12 -14.47
C VAL A 98 26.47 20.33 -15.20
N ASP A 99 25.64 20.92 -16.07
CA ASP A 99 26.00 22.18 -16.75
C ASP A 99 26.00 23.32 -15.73
N PRO A 100 27.09 24.14 -15.66
CA PRO A 100 27.13 25.29 -14.75
C PRO A 100 25.99 26.29 -14.93
N LEU A 101 25.54 26.52 -16.17
CA LEU A 101 24.37 27.38 -16.45
C LEU A 101 23.07 26.83 -15.86
N MET A 102 22.95 25.51 -15.83
CA MET A 102 21.79 24.87 -15.16
C MET A 102 21.78 25.19 -13.66
N VAL A 103 22.93 25.12 -13.01
CA VAL A 103 23.05 25.46 -11.57
C VAL A 103 22.74 26.93 -11.34
N GLU A 104 23.24 27.82 -12.19
CA GLU A 104 22.98 29.25 -12.12
C GLU A 104 21.45 29.54 -12.22
N MET A 105 20.77 28.92 -13.19
CA MET A 105 19.32 29.11 -13.35
C MET A 105 18.53 28.44 -12.21
N ALA A 106 19.00 27.31 -11.70
CA ALA A 106 18.41 26.68 -10.52
C ALA A 106 18.50 27.59 -9.28
N GLN A 107 19.63 28.24 -9.07
CA GLN A 107 19.81 29.25 -8.01
C GLN A 107 18.86 30.43 -8.18
N LYS A 108 18.81 31.00 -9.39
CA LYS A 108 17.92 32.13 -9.73
C LYS A 108 16.44 31.83 -9.42
N HIS A 109 15.98 30.61 -9.73
CA HIS A 109 14.59 30.21 -9.58
C HIS A 109 14.30 29.46 -8.28
N ASN A 110 15.32 29.25 -7.41
CA ASN A 110 15.22 28.51 -6.16
C ASN A 110 14.71 27.08 -6.35
N VAL A 111 15.27 26.32 -7.29
CA VAL A 111 14.92 24.94 -7.58
C VAL A 111 16.07 24.00 -7.20
N THR A 112 15.78 22.90 -6.50
CA THR A 112 16.78 21.89 -6.13
C THR A 112 17.22 21.10 -7.35
N VAL A 113 18.57 20.91 -7.50
CA VAL A 113 19.17 20.03 -8.51
C VAL A 113 19.81 18.84 -7.82
N LEU A 114 19.43 17.65 -8.26
CA LEU A 114 19.87 16.36 -7.74
C LEU A 114 20.63 15.58 -8.83
N ARG A 115 21.49 14.66 -8.40
CA ARG A 115 22.18 13.76 -9.33
C ARG A 115 22.15 12.33 -8.82
N SER A 116 21.95 11.36 -9.74
CA SER A 116 22.03 9.92 -9.52
C SER A 116 23.00 9.27 -10.49
N LYS A 117 23.74 8.26 -10.05
CA LYS A 117 24.60 7.44 -10.91
C LYS A 117 23.80 6.39 -11.69
N GLU A 118 22.59 6.09 -11.24
CA GLU A 118 21.73 5.06 -11.82
C GLU A 118 21.27 5.37 -13.25
N ALA A 119 20.96 4.33 -14.01
CA ALA A 119 20.36 4.49 -15.34
C ALA A 119 19.00 5.19 -15.24
N THR A 120 18.66 6.03 -16.22
CA THR A 120 17.43 6.84 -16.18
C THR A 120 16.17 5.99 -15.99
N SER A 121 16.05 4.86 -16.68
CA SER A 121 14.90 3.95 -16.53
C SER A 121 14.83 3.33 -15.15
N THR A 122 15.98 2.95 -14.58
CA THR A 122 16.07 2.34 -13.25
C THR A 122 15.60 3.31 -12.17
N ILE A 123 16.21 4.52 -12.15
CA ILE A 123 15.87 5.51 -11.10
C ILE A 123 14.43 6.02 -11.24
N VAL A 124 13.93 6.24 -12.46
CA VAL A 124 12.54 6.65 -12.72
C VAL A 124 11.55 5.60 -12.23
N SER A 125 11.77 4.32 -12.57
CA SER A 125 10.89 3.24 -12.13
C SER A 125 10.90 3.08 -10.61
N ALA A 126 12.07 3.17 -9.98
CA ALA A 126 12.22 3.08 -8.53
C ALA A 126 11.50 4.23 -7.81
N ILE A 127 11.68 5.48 -8.26
CA ILE A 127 11.02 6.66 -7.71
C ILE A 127 9.49 6.57 -7.85
N ILE A 128 8.99 6.19 -9.02
CA ILE A 128 7.53 6.02 -9.24
C ILE A 128 6.98 4.96 -8.28
N THR A 129 7.65 3.83 -8.14
CA THR A 129 7.23 2.75 -7.23
C THR A 129 7.19 3.22 -5.77
N TYR A 130 8.23 3.93 -5.34
CA TYR A 130 8.30 4.52 -4.01
C TYR A 130 7.17 5.53 -3.77
N LEU A 131 6.99 6.51 -4.69
CA LEU A 131 5.96 7.54 -4.57
C LEU A 131 4.55 6.95 -4.59
N LYS A 132 4.28 5.95 -5.44
CA LYS A 132 2.99 5.22 -5.44
C LYS A 132 2.69 4.59 -4.08
N SER A 133 3.68 3.97 -3.46
CA SER A 133 3.51 3.39 -2.13
C SER A 133 3.36 4.45 -1.03
N ALA A 134 4.18 5.49 -1.07
CA ALA A 134 4.22 6.53 -0.04
C ALA A 134 3.03 7.49 -0.09
N LEU A 135 2.52 7.82 -1.29
CA LEU A 135 1.36 8.68 -1.51
C LEU A 135 0.03 7.90 -1.53
N ALA A 136 0.07 6.58 -1.47
CA ALA A 136 -1.12 5.74 -1.50
C ALA A 136 -2.16 6.16 -0.46
N PRO A 137 -3.44 6.24 -0.82
CA PRO A 137 -4.52 6.44 0.13
C PRO A 137 -4.45 5.42 1.25
N ARG A 138 -4.56 5.86 2.50
CA ARG A 138 -4.47 4.99 3.67
C ARG A 138 -5.53 5.32 4.70
N ILE A 139 -5.97 4.29 5.43
CA ILE A 139 -6.86 4.39 6.58
C ILE A 139 -6.32 3.53 7.69
N THR A 140 -6.61 3.90 8.94
CA THR A 140 -6.35 3.04 10.09
C THR A 140 -7.66 2.40 10.55
N ARG A 141 -7.61 1.11 10.91
CA ARG A 141 -8.73 0.36 11.48
C ARG A 141 -8.33 -0.29 12.79
N HIS A 142 -9.24 -0.26 13.75
CA HIS A 142 -9.11 -1.06 14.96
C HIS A 142 -9.43 -2.52 14.61
N ALA A 143 -8.39 -3.33 14.44
CA ALA A 143 -8.49 -4.69 13.94
C ALA A 143 -7.21 -5.47 14.26
N VAL A 144 -7.27 -6.78 14.04
CA VAL A 144 -6.11 -7.68 14.00
C VAL A 144 -5.89 -8.14 12.58
N LEU A 145 -4.67 -8.08 12.08
CA LEU A 145 -4.29 -8.62 10.78
C LEU A 145 -3.36 -9.81 10.94
N MET A 146 -3.81 -10.97 10.46
CA MET A 146 -3.07 -12.23 10.47
C MET A 146 -2.86 -12.75 9.06
N GLU A 147 -1.75 -13.46 8.84
CA GLU A 147 -1.59 -14.33 7.67
C GLU A 147 -1.92 -15.76 8.10
N ILE A 148 -2.98 -16.34 7.50
CA ILE A 148 -3.48 -17.67 7.80
C ILE A 148 -3.44 -18.49 6.51
N TYR A 149 -2.59 -19.50 6.43
CA TYR A 149 -2.37 -20.33 5.22
C TYR A 149 -2.07 -19.51 3.96
N GLY A 150 -1.36 -18.38 4.12
CA GLY A 150 -1.03 -17.47 3.02
C GLY A 150 -2.10 -16.42 2.68
N GLU A 151 -3.30 -16.50 3.27
CA GLU A 151 -4.35 -15.49 3.14
C GLU A 151 -4.23 -14.44 4.24
N GLY A 152 -4.25 -13.15 3.87
CA GLY A 152 -4.33 -12.05 4.83
C GLY A 152 -5.77 -11.83 5.30
N LEU A 153 -6.00 -12.10 6.57
CA LEU A 153 -7.30 -12.01 7.21
C LEU A 153 -7.33 -10.83 8.17
N LEU A 154 -8.23 -9.87 7.89
CA LEU A 154 -8.49 -8.72 8.76
C LEU A 154 -9.65 -9.06 9.70
N LEU A 155 -9.33 -9.26 10.98
CA LEU A 155 -10.30 -9.58 12.03
C LEU A 155 -10.82 -8.30 12.68
N MET A 156 -12.08 -7.98 12.45
CA MET A 156 -12.76 -6.80 12.97
C MET A 156 -13.83 -7.22 14.01
N GLY A 157 -14.20 -6.30 14.87
CA GLY A 157 -15.22 -6.51 15.90
C GLY A 157 -14.99 -5.56 17.07
N GLU A 158 -15.96 -5.47 17.98
CA GLU A 158 -15.88 -4.61 19.16
C GLU A 158 -14.71 -4.99 20.08
N SER A 159 -14.31 -4.06 20.92
CA SER A 159 -13.30 -4.33 21.95
C SER A 159 -13.81 -5.40 22.93
N GLY A 160 -12.93 -6.30 23.36
CA GLY A 160 -13.30 -7.38 24.27
C GLY A 160 -13.85 -8.64 23.61
N MET A 161 -13.93 -8.70 22.28
CA MET A 161 -14.41 -9.88 21.54
C MET A 161 -13.36 -11.00 21.40
N GLY A 162 -12.20 -10.90 22.09
CA GLY A 162 -11.18 -11.94 22.05
C GLY A 162 -10.29 -11.93 20.79
N LYS A 163 -10.19 -10.81 20.09
CA LYS A 163 -9.37 -10.72 18.85
C LYS A 163 -7.89 -10.99 19.12
N SER A 164 -7.30 -10.33 20.09
CA SER A 164 -5.88 -10.50 20.45
C SER A 164 -5.59 -11.88 21.01
N GLU A 165 -6.49 -12.44 21.85
CA GLU A 165 -6.38 -13.82 22.34
C GLU A 165 -6.44 -14.83 21.20
N THR A 166 -7.29 -14.58 20.19
CA THR A 166 -7.37 -15.40 18.99
C THR A 166 -6.09 -15.31 18.16
N ALA A 167 -5.50 -14.11 18.06
CA ALA A 167 -4.19 -13.95 17.39
C ALA A 167 -3.10 -14.79 18.04
N ILE A 168 -3.03 -14.82 19.39
CA ILE A 168 -2.09 -15.66 20.12
C ILE A 168 -2.33 -17.16 19.86
N GLU A 169 -3.58 -17.59 19.82
CA GLU A 169 -3.91 -18.99 19.49
C GLU A 169 -3.47 -19.34 18.06
N LEU A 170 -3.68 -18.45 17.09
CA LEU A 170 -3.23 -18.62 15.71
C LEU A 170 -1.69 -18.65 15.59
N LEU A 171 -0.97 -17.84 16.37
CA LEU A 171 0.48 -17.87 16.43
C LEU A 171 0.99 -19.24 16.93
N LYS A 172 0.37 -19.82 17.96
CA LYS A 172 0.68 -21.17 18.44
C LYS A 172 0.47 -22.25 17.38
N ARG A 173 -0.42 -22.01 16.43
CA ARG A 173 -0.71 -22.89 15.29
C ARG A 173 0.21 -22.67 14.09
N GLY A 174 1.18 -21.75 14.20
CA GLY A 174 2.19 -21.49 13.17
C GLY A 174 1.79 -20.42 12.14
N HIS A 175 0.71 -19.67 12.38
CA HIS A 175 0.34 -18.52 11.56
C HIS A 175 1.16 -17.29 11.94
N ARG A 176 1.11 -16.22 11.10
CA ARG A 176 1.93 -15.03 11.30
C ARG A 176 1.06 -13.81 11.57
N MET A 177 1.50 -12.98 12.51
CA MET A 177 0.85 -11.71 12.84
C MET A 177 1.49 -10.56 12.06
N ILE A 178 0.66 -9.67 11.55
CA ILE A 178 1.09 -8.41 10.94
C ILE A 178 0.84 -7.26 11.93
N ALA A 179 -0.37 -7.18 12.48
CA ALA A 179 -0.76 -6.10 13.38
C ALA A 179 -1.81 -6.58 14.38
N ASP A 180 -1.77 -5.99 15.59
CA ASP A 180 -2.82 -6.09 16.61
C ASP A 180 -3.26 -4.68 17.00
N ASP A 181 -4.55 -4.51 17.28
CA ASP A 181 -5.22 -3.29 17.70
C ASP A 181 -5.31 -2.19 16.63
N ALA A 182 -4.24 -1.85 15.93
CA ALA A 182 -4.23 -0.84 14.87
C ALA A 182 -3.63 -1.41 13.58
N VAL A 183 -4.41 -1.40 12.51
CA VAL A 183 -3.97 -1.80 11.16
C VAL A 183 -4.03 -0.58 10.25
N GLU A 184 -2.87 -0.18 9.73
CA GLU A 184 -2.79 0.79 8.65
C GLU A 184 -3.00 0.08 7.33
N ILE A 185 -4.05 0.47 6.59
CA ILE A 185 -4.43 -0.14 5.33
C ILE A 185 -4.14 0.85 4.20
N ARG A 186 -3.40 0.41 3.19
CA ARG A 186 -3.05 1.20 2.01
C ARG A 186 -3.60 0.51 0.75
N ARG A 187 -4.07 1.33 -0.21
CA ARG A 187 -4.37 0.85 -1.56
C ARG A 187 -3.15 1.07 -2.44
N ILE A 188 -2.46 -0.01 -2.83
CA ILE A 188 -1.19 0.08 -3.57
C ILE A 188 -1.42 0.17 -5.08
N ALA A 189 -2.22 -0.72 -5.64
CA ALA A 189 -2.52 -0.73 -7.07
C ALA A 189 -3.84 -1.46 -7.34
N GLY A 190 -4.62 -0.97 -8.31
CA GLY A 190 -5.87 -1.62 -8.71
C GLY A 190 -6.77 -1.89 -7.49
N ASP A 191 -7.08 -3.15 -7.24
CA ASP A 191 -7.92 -3.62 -6.15
C ASP A 191 -7.13 -4.28 -5.00
N THR A 192 -5.83 -3.97 -4.88
CA THR A 192 -4.97 -4.56 -3.85
C THR A 192 -4.88 -3.64 -2.64
N LEU A 193 -5.32 -4.13 -1.49
CA LEU A 193 -5.15 -3.52 -0.18
C LEU A 193 -4.05 -4.24 0.59
N VAL A 194 -3.13 -3.48 1.16
CA VAL A 194 -2.07 -4.01 2.04
C VAL A 194 -2.19 -3.40 3.41
N GLY A 195 -2.15 -4.25 4.42
CA GLY A 195 -2.18 -3.86 5.82
C GLY A 195 -0.81 -3.97 6.47
N THR A 196 -0.48 -3.00 7.32
CA THR A 196 0.75 -2.94 8.14
C THR A 196 0.41 -2.56 9.57
N SER A 197 1.34 -2.79 10.48
CA SER A 197 1.26 -2.22 11.83
C SER A 197 1.93 -0.84 11.87
N PRO A 198 1.36 0.16 12.57
CA PRO A 198 2.08 1.37 12.91
C PRO A 198 3.42 1.04 13.58
N GLU A 199 4.46 1.80 13.28
CA GLU A 199 5.82 1.48 13.71
C GLU A 199 5.96 1.38 15.23
N MET A 200 5.31 2.28 15.95
CA MET A 200 5.36 2.34 17.43
C MET A 200 4.83 1.09 18.14
N VAL A 201 3.83 0.39 17.51
CA VAL A 201 3.18 -0.79 18.11
C VAL A 201 3.52 -2.08 17.37
N ARG A 202 4.46 -2.03 16.43
CA ARG A 202 4.86 -3.19 15.63
C ARG A 202 5.35 -4.34 16.49
N ASN A 203 4.81 -5.53 16.25
CA ASN A 203 5.08 -6.78 16.97
C ASN A 203 4.61 -6.81 18.42
N TYR A 204 3.85 -5.82 18.88
CA TYR A 204 3.27 -5.84 20.21
C TYR A 204 1.81 -6.27 20.18
N VAL A 205 1.38 -6.98 21.22
CA VAL A 205 0.00 -7.39 21.48
C VAL A 205 -0.33 -7.06 22.93
N GLU A 206 -1.51 -6.50 23.16
CA GLU A 206 -2.05 -6.30 24.51
C GLU A 206 -2.96 -7.47 24.88
N LEU A 207 -2.64 -8.13 26.00
CA LEU A 207 -3.47 -9.18 26.58
C LEU A 207 -3.98 -8.77 27.96
N ARG A 208 -5.28 -8.72 28.10
CA ARG A 208 -5.91 -8.36 29.40
C ARG A 208 -5.47 -9.31 30.50
N GLY A 209 -4.99 -8.75 31.61
CA GLY A 209 -4.50 -9.49 32.76
C GLY A 209 -3.03 -9.94 32.67
N ILE A 210 -2.40 -9.84 31.49
CA ILE A 210 -0.97 -10.13 31.29
C ILE A 210 -0.20 -8.83 30.99
N GLY A 211 -0.81 -7.92 30.19
CA GLY A 211 -0.18 -6.68 29.74
C GLY A 211 0.33 -6.78 28.29
N ILE A 212 1.31 -5.95 27.97
CA ILE A 212 1.88 -5.85 26.60
C ILE A 212 2.99 -6.88 26.45
N ILE A 213 2.90 -7.71 25.42
CA ILE A 213 3.92 -8.70 25.03
C ILE A 213 4.51 -8.37 23.66
N ASN A 214 5.78 -8.71 23.44
CA ASN A 214 6.42 -8.63 22.14
C ASN A 214 6.40 -10.02 21.48
N VAL A 215 5.62 -10.17 20.43
CA VAL A 215 5.40 -11.44 19.71
C VAL A 215 6.69 -11.96 19.09
N ALA A 216 7.48 -11.08 18.46
CA ALA A 216 8.74 -11.48 17.82
C ALA A 216 9.76 -12.00 18.84
N LYS A 217 9.80 -11.45 20.06
CA LYS A 217 10.66 -11.94 21.14
C LYS A 217 10.16 -13.25 21.76
N LEU A 218 8.84 -13.42 21.84
CA LEU A 218 8.24 -14.58 22.52
C LEU A 218 8.12 -15.80 21.61
N TYR A 219 7.74 -15.60 20.33
CA TYR A 219 7.46 -16.65 19.35
C TYR A 219 8.50 -16.74 18.23
N GLY A 220 9.47 -15.81 18.18
CA GLY A 220 10.48 -15.70 17.12
C GLY A 220 10.05 -14.82 15.94
N MET A 221 11.04 -14.39 15.16
CA MET A 221 10.82 -13.52 13.98
C MET A 221 9.95 -14.16 12.91
N GLY A 222 9.89 -15.50 12.83
CA GLY A 222 9.02 -16.23 11.91
C GLY A 222 7.53 -16.09 12.21
N ALA A 223 7.17 -15.67 13.42
CA ALA A 223 5.78 -15.48 13.87
C ALA A 223 5.18 -14.12 13.47
N VAL A 224 6.01 -13.21 12.95
CA VAL A 224 5.58 -11.87 12.54
C VAL A 224 5.92 -11.61 11.08
N LYS A 225 5.17 -10.70 10.46
CA LYS A 225 5.38 -10.24 9.09
C LYS A 225 5.18 -8.73 9.03
N ALA A 226 5.96 -8.01 8.25
CA ALA A 226 5.91 -6.55 8.18
C ALA A 226 4.60 -6.04 7.57
N GLU A 227 4.13 -6.71 6.51
CA GLU A 227 2.90 -6.35 5.80
C GLU A 227 2.28 -7.58 5.12
N ASN A 228 1.00 -7.52 4.84
CA ASN A 228 0.32 -8.53 4.03
C ASN A 228 -0.84 -7.92 3.24
N GLU A 229 -1.16 -8.52 2.09
CA GLU A 229 -2.38 -8.23 1.36
C GLU A 229 -3.60 -8.63 2.20
N ILE A 230 -4.68 -7.83 2.16
CA ILE A 230 -5.94 -8.14 2.83
C ILE A 230 -6.84 -8.87 1.84
N ASN A 231 -7.00 -10.16 2.06
CA ASN A 231 -7.74 -11.05 1.16
C ASN A 231 -9.15 -11.37 1.65
N LEU A 232 -9.38 -11.24 2.96
CA LEU A 232 -10.62 -11.58 3.64
C LEU A 232 -10.83 -10.67 4.85
N ILE A 233 -12.05 -10.23 5.07
CA ILE A 233 -12.48 -9.58 6.30
C ILE A 233 -13.37 -10.53 7.09
N VAL A 234 -13.11 -10.63 8.39
CA VAL A 234 -14.02 -11.33 9.30
C VAL A 234 -14.51 -10.34 10.35
N ASN A 235 -15.81 -10.09 10.34
CA ASN A 235 -16.51 -9.31 11.36
C ASN A 235 -17.01 -10.23 12.45
N VAL A 236 -16.48 -10.06 13.65
CA VAL A 236 -16.92 -10.81 14.83
C VAL A 236 -17.97 -10.00 15.56
N VAL A 237 -19.15 -10.60 15.76
CA VAL A 237 -20.28 -9.97 16.42
C VAL A 237 -20.75 -10.82 17.61
N PRO A 238 -21.36 -10.23 18.65
CA PRO A 238 -21.98 -11.00 19.71
C PRO A 238 -23.06 -11.92 19.15
N TRP A 239 -23.22 -13.09 19.78
CA TRP A 239 -24.32 -13.99 19.45
C TRP A 239 -25.64 -13.39 19.92
N GLU A 240 -26.59 -13.19 18.99
CA GLU A 240 -27.94 -12.76 19.28
C GLU A 240 -28.96 -13.88 18.97
N LYS A 241 -29.79 -14.22 19.95
CA LYS A 241 -30.72 -15.37 19.86
C LYS A 241 -31.77 -15.24 18.73
N HIS A 242 -32.08 -14.02 18.33
CA HIS A 242 -33.11 -13.73 17.31
C HIS A 242 -32.56 -13.19 15.99
N ALA A 243 -31.23 -13.05 15.86
CA ALA A 243 -30.61 -12.61 14.62
C ALA A 243 -30.62 -13.75 13.59
N SER A 244 -30.91 -13.41 12.34
CA SER A 244 -30.78 -14.33 11.22
C SER A 244 -29.33 -14.31 10.74
N TYR A 245 -28.63 -15.42 10.83
CA TYR A 245 -27.28 -15.59 10.29
C TYR A 245 -27.32 -16.48 9.05
N ASP A 246 -26.58 -16.11 8.01
CA ASP A 246 -26.40 -16.98 6.85
C ASP A 246 -25.69 -18.28 7.29
N ARG A 247 -26.40 -19.38 7.28
CA ARG A 247 -25.90 -20.71 7.68
C ARG A 247 -25.30 -21.48 6.52
N LEU A 248 -25.66 -21.14 5.29
CA LEU A 248 -25.24 -21.87 4.10
C LEU A 248 -24.09 -21.20 3.38
N GLY A 249 -23.83 -19.92 3.66
CA GLY A 249 -22.78 -19.16 2.99
C GLY A 249 -23.06 -18.93 1.50
N LEU A 250 -24.33 -18.81 1.14
CA LEU A 250 -24.78 -18.62 -0.25
C LEU A 250 -24.64 -17.16 -0.69
N GLU A 251 -24.77 -16.22 0.24
CA GLU A 251 -24.66 -14.80 -0.04
C GLU A 251 -23.21 -14.34 0.06
N ASP A 252 -22.72 -13.74 -1.03
CA ASP A 252 -21.41 -13.12 -1.05
C ASP A 252 -21.50 -11.73 -0.39
N GLN A 253 -20.95 -11.60 0.81
CA GLN A 253 -20.84 -10.32 1.51
C GLN A 253 -19.50 -9.66 1.23
N TYR A 254 -19.51 -8.34 1.11
CA TYR A 254 -18.30 -7.55 0.87
C TYR A 254 -18.27 -6.32 1.78
N THR A 255 -17.07 -5.97 2.26
CA THR A 255 -16.81 -4.68 2.91
C THR A 255 -15.97 -3.83 1.98
N GLU A 256 -16.36 -2.58 1.80
CA GLU A 256 -15.61 -1.65 0.98
C GLU A 256 -14.62 -0.85 1.84
N LEU A 257 -13.34 -0.94 1.51
CA LEU A 257 -12.26 -0.16 2.12
C LEU A 257 -11.48 0.54 0.99
N LEU A 258 -11.30 1.84 1.08
CA LEU A 258 -10.57 2.65 0.08
C LEU A 258 -11.07 2.42 -1.38
N GLY A 259 -12.37 2.16 -1.56
CA GLY A 259 -12.97 1.87 -2.87
C GLY A 259 -12.73 0.45 -3.40
N VAL A 260 -12.19 -0.46 -2.57
CA VAL A 260 -11.96 -1.87 -2.91
C VAL A 260 -12.93 -2.73 -2.11
N LYS A 261 -13.62 -3.66 -2.78
CA LYS A 261 -14.55 -4.62 -2.17
C LYS A 261 -13.81 -5.89 -1.77
N ILE A 262 -13.73 -6.15 -0.47
CA ILE A 262 -13.09 -7.34 0.10
C ILE A 262 -14.16 -8.33 0.56
N PRO A 263 -14.06 -9.63 0.22
CA PRO A 263 -14.96 -10.67 0.74
C PRO A 263 -15.02 -10.61 2.26
N THR A 264 -16.22 -10.75 2.81
CA THR A 264 -16.45 -10.56 4.24
C THR A 264 -17.30 -11.70 4.80
N TYR A 265 -16.91 -12.24 5.94
CA TYR A 265 -17.74 -13.11 6.76
C TYR A 265 -18.15 -12.41 8.04
N THR A 266 -19.42 -12.53 8.42
CA THR A 266 -19.92 -12.09 9.74
C THR A 266 -20.09 -13.32 10.63
N ILE A 267 -19.26 -13.44 11.67
CA ILE A 267 -19.22 -14.61 12.55
C ILE A 267 -19.76 -14.24 13.93
N PRO A 268 -20.93 -14.77 14.31
CA PRO A 268 -21.44 -14.60 15.67
C PRO A 268 -20.65 -15.49 16.64
N ILE A 269 -20.19 -14.92 17.73
CA ILE A 269 -19.49 -15.67 18.78
C ILE A 269 -20.27 -15.70 20.08
N SER A 270 -20.23 -16.87 20.72
CA SER A 270 -20.68 -17.11 22.08
C SER A 270 -19.51 -17.63 22.93
N PRO A 271 -19.58 -17.47 24.26
CA PRO A 271 -18.55 -18.03 25.14
C PRO A 271 -18.27 -19.51 24.88
N GLY A 272 -16.99 -19.88 24.83
CA GLY A 272 -16.55 -21.27 24.60
C GLY A 272 -16.35 -21.66 23.13
N ARG A 273 -16.65 -20.79 22.15
CA ARG A 273 -16.41 -21.08 20.73
C ARG A 273 -14.94 -20.79 20.36
N ASN A 274 -14.26 -21.76 19.76
CA ASN A 274 -12.88 -21.57 19.30
C ASN A 274 -12.85 -20.79 18.00
N LEU A 275 -12.61 -19.48 18.10
CA LEU A 275 -12.58 -18.59 16.95
C LEU A 275 -11.40 -18.88 16.02
N ALA A 276 -10.23 -19.30 16.53
CA ALA A 276 -9.08 -19.59 15.71
C ALA A 276 -9.34 -20.69 14.67
N VAL A 277 -10.01 -21.77 15.06
CA VAL A 277 -10.40 -22.86 14.14
C VAL A 277 -11.34 -22.33 13.05
N ILE A 278 -12.26 -21.46 13.40
CA ILE A 278 -13.21 -20.89 12.44
C ILE A 278 -12.48 -20.00 11.43
N LEU A 279 -11.52 -19.21 11.88
CA LEU A 279 -10.72 -18.35 11.00
C LEU A 279 -9.81 -19.15 10.06
N GLU A 280 -9.25 -20.28 10.52
CA GLU A 280 -8.50 -21.21 9.65
C GLU A 280 -9.40 -21.75 8.54
N VAL A 281 -10.59 -22.20 8.86
CA VAL A 281 -11.56 -22.71 7.87
C VAL A 281 -12.01 -21.58 6.92
N ALA A 282 -12.26 -20.37 7.44
CA ALA A 282 -12.66 -19.23 6.63
C ALA A 282 -11.58 -18.86 5.61
N ALA A 283 -10.31 -18.83 6.02
CA ALA A 283 -9.17 -18.56 5.13
C ALA A 283 -9.06 -19.65 4.03
N MET A 284 -9.12 -20.92 4.38
CA MET A 284 -9.09 -22.03 3.42
C MET A 284 -10.26 -21.96 2.44
N ASN A 285 -11.49 -21.70 2.91
CA ASN A 285 -12.66 -21.57 2.08
C ASN A 285 -12.56 -20.38 1.12
N ASN A 286 -12.07 -19.21 1.59
CA ASN A 286 -11.83 -18.06 0.75
C ASN A 286 -10.85 -18.37 -0.39
N ARG A 287 -9.77 -19.08 -0.08
CA ARG A 287 -8.79 -19.53 -1.07
C ARG A 287 -9.41 -20.46 -2.12
N GLN A 288 -10.27 -21.40 -1.70
CA GLN A 288 -10.99 -22.30 -2.60
C GLN A 288 -11.92 -21.52 -3.53
N ARG A 289 -12.65 -20.53 -2.98
CA ARG A 289 -13.54 -19.65 -3.78
C ARG A 289 -12.77 -18.84 -4.82
N LYS A 290 -11.60 -18.33 -4.48
CA LYS A 290 -10.70 -17.66 -5.45
C LYS A 290 -10.26 -18.60 -6.59
N MET A 291 -10.13 -19.90 -6.34
CA MET A 291 -9.83 -20.91 -7.36
C MET A 291 -11.07 -21.38 -8.14
N GLY A 292 -12.23 -20.78 -7.90
CA GLY A 292 -13.48 -21.09 -8.61
C GLY A 292 -14.34 -22.17 -7.96
N TYR A 293 -13.94 -22.74 -6.81
CA TYR A 293 -14.73 -23.74 -6.10
C TYR A 293 -15.60 -23.09 -5.01
N ASN A 294 -16.91 -23.32 -5.08
CA ASN A 294 -17.86 -22.83 -4.08
C ASN A 294 -18.69 -24.01 -3.52
N PRO A 295 -18.37 -24.53 -2.33
CA PRO A 295 -19.02 -25.69 -1.75
C PRO A 295 -20.51 -25.46 -1.45
N ALA A 296 -20.91 -24.23 -1.13
CA ALA A 296 -22.32 -23.90 -0.88
C ALA A 296 -23.17 -24.00 -2.15
N LYS A 297 -22.63 -23.56 -3.29
CA LYS A 297 -23.31 -23.70 -4.60
C LYS A 297 -23.40 -25.16 -5.01
N GLU A 298 -22.31 -25.92 -4.92
CA GLU A 298 -22.29 -27.34 -5.23
C GLU A 298 -23.30 -28.13 -4.38
N PHE A 299 -23.30 -27.88 -3.06
CA PHE A 299 -24.28 -28.52 -2.16
C PHE A 299 -25.71 -28.19 -2.55
N THR A 300 -26.02 -26.95 -2.89
CA THR A 300 -27.36 -26.51 -3.28
C THR A 300 -27.79 -27.18 -4.60
N GLU A 301 -26.90 -27.28 -5.57
CA GLU A 301 -27.13 -27.96 -6.84
C GLU A 301 -27.42 -29.45 -6.65
N GLN A 302 -26.63 -30.12 -5.80
CA GLN A 302 -26.84 -31.53 -5.44
C GLN A 302 -28.21 -31.74 -4.72
N MET A 303 -28.54 -30.87 -3.79
CA MET A 303 -29.86 -30.92 -3.11
C MET A 303 -31.01 -30.73 -4.08
N ASN A 304 -30.92 -29.75 -4.97
CA ASN A 304 -31.96 -29.52 -5.99
C ASN A 304 -32.10 -30.72 -6.94
N ALA A 305 -31.00 -31.31 -7.39
CA ALA A 305 -31.00 -32.50 -8.21
C ALA A 305 -31.66 -33.71 -7.50
N PHE A 306 -31.38 -33.86 -6.21
CA PHE A 306 -31.98 -34.91 -5.39
C PHE A 306 -33.52 -34.75 -5.25
N TYR A 307 -34.01 -33.54 -4.96
CA TYR A 307 -35.44 -33.27 -4.87
C TYR A 307 -36.16 -33.43 -6.20
N MET A 308 -35.55 -33.04 -7.33
CA MET A 308 -36.15 -33.22 -8.68
C MET A 308 -36.26 -34.70 -9.06
N GLN A 309 -35.34 -35.55 -8.63
CA GLN A 309 -35.44 -37.01 -8.88
C GLN A 309 -36.47 -37.71 -7.98
N GLY A 310 -36.74 -37.17 -6.78
CA GLY A 310 -37.75 -37.69 -5.86
C GLY A 310 -39.19 -37.39 -6.30
N THR A 311 -39.41 -36.26 -6.98
CA THR A 311 -40.76 -35.86 -7.47
C THR A 311 -41.17 -36.58 -8.75
N ASN A 312 -40.27 -37.26 -9.47
CA ASN A 312 -40.60 -38.05 -10.67
C ASN A 312 -40.91 -39.53 -10.38
N LYS A 313 -40.99 -39.95 -9.11
CA LYS A 313 -41.28 -41.33 -8.68
C LYS A 313 -42.59 -41.47 -7.91
N GLY A 314 -43.47 -40.44 -7.91
CA GLY A 314 -44.77 -40.45 -7.28
C GLY A 314 -45.91 -40.56 -8.27
#